data_db6a140fe634626ab4c8bc54c42808f5
#
_entry.id   db6a140fe634626ab4c8bc54c42808f5
#
_cell.length_a   1.000
_cell.length_b   1.000
_cell.length_c   1.000
_cell.angle_alpha   90.00
_cell.angle_beta   90.00
_cell.angle_gamma   90.00
#
_symmetry.space_group_name_H-M   'P 1'
#
loop_
_entity.id
_entity.type
_entity.pdbx_description
1 polymer ?
#
loop_
_entity_poly.entity_id
_entity_poly.type
_entity_poly.pdbx_seq_one_letter_code
_entity_poly.pdbx_strand_id
1 'polypeptide(L)'
;MNKNKYNAILCNNFGSIEDLEYSLFDSIPLKNNQIRIQVKACGINFPDKLMIEGKYQLRPSLPFIPGMELSGIISESNNKKYPVGINVIHQMRFGAYSEEVVANTDDIKIFPKNFSFEEAAGFSVAAQTAYVSLVERAKISKGQTLLVLGASGGVGLAAIQLAKAFGVIVIAVCSSKKKQEVAIKAGALYALGYKNMVEEIKEVTKQEGVDIIYDPIGGEYFLKALKTIKWGGKILIIGFASGSIPSLPINIALIKGISVLGVRAGEYFRKYPSLKKPAMEKLLNIANKGLITPIIYDSMHLRDAIKALKKIENREVIGRLILKP
;
A
#
# COMPACT_ATOMS: atom_id res chain seq x y z
N MET A 1 6.27 -3.90 -34.48
CA MET A 1 6.29 -4.64 -33.20
C MET A 1 5.45 -5.90 -33.39
N ASN A 2 6.01 -7.07 -33.09
CA ASN A 2 5.26 -8.33 -33.14
C ASN A 2 4.09 -8.25 -32.14
N LYS A 3 2.86 -8.17 -32.63
CA LYS A 3 1.62 -7.96 -31.84
C LYS A 3 1.29 -9.05 -30.80
N ASN A 4 2.14 -10.07 -30.69
CA ASN A 4 1.89 -11.28 -29.90
C ASN A 4 2.90 -11.53 -28.78
N LYS A 5 3.76 -10.55 -28.44
CA LYS A 5 4.79 -10.72 -27.40
C LYS A 5 4.90 -9.49 -26.49
N TYR A 6 5.23 -9.70 -25.24
CA TYR A 6 5.43 -8.66 -24.23
C TYR A 6 6.54 -9.04 -23.24
N ASN A 7 7.17 -8.05 -22.63
CA ASN A 7 8.17 -8.27 -21.59
C ASN A 7 7.56 -8.21 -20.20
N ALA A 8 8.13 -8.99 -19.28
CA ALA A 8 7.78 -8.98 -17.87
C ALA A 8 9.00 -9.32 -17.00
N ILE A 9 8.90 -9.01 -15.71
CA ILE A 9 9.88 -9.44 -14.71
C ILE A 9 9.51 -10.85 -14.24
N LEU A 10 10.44 -11.79 -14.35
CA LEU A 10 10.25 -13.18 -13.95
C LEU A 10 11.03 -13.49 -12.68
N CYS A 11 10.38 -14.13 -11.73
CA CYS A 11 10.99 -14.75 -10.55
C CYS A 11 11.03 -16.26 -10.76
N ASN A 12 12.20 -16.79 -11.06
CA ASN A 12 12.41 -18.22 -11.28
C ASN A 12 12.57 -19.00 -9.99
N ASN A 13 13.16 -18.38 -8.96
CA ASN A 13 13.42 -18.99 -7.66
C ASN A 13 13.14 -17.98 -6.54
N PHE A 14 12.71 -18.50 -5.38
CA PHE A 14 12.67 -17.67 -4.17
C PHE A 14 14.08 -17.43 -3.63
N GLY A 15 14.34 -16.21 -3.14
CA GLY A 15 15.63 -15.89 -2.51
C GLY A 15 16.00 -14.43 -2.67
N SER A 16 16.73 -14.09 -3.73
CA SER A 16 17.23 -12.74 -3.95
C SER A 16 16.42 -11.98 -5.00
N ILE A 17 16.24 -10.68 -4.79
CA ILE A 17 15.73 -9.79 -5.83
C ILE A 17 16.71 -9.64 -7.00
N GLU A 18 17.98 -9.97 -6.80
CA GLU A 18 19.03 -9.96 -7.83
C GLU A 18 18.81 -11.01 -8.92
N ASP A 19 18.07 -12.09 -8.59
CA ASP A 19 17.83 -13.23 -9.49
C ASP A 19 16.59 -13.00 -10.39
N LEU A 20 16.02 -11.80 -10.37
CA LEU A 20 14.91 -11.44 -11.25
C LEU A 20 15.37 -11.25 -12.67
N GLU A 21 14.62 -11.76 -13.63
CA GLU A 21 14.90 -11.68 -15.04
C GLU A 21 13.88 -10.81 -15.79
N TYR A 22 14.35 -10.01 -16.75
CA TYR A 22 13.49 -9.31 -17.71
C TYR A 22 13.33 -10.20 -18.94
N SER A 23 12.17 -10.83 -19.07
CA SER A 23 11.95 -11.93 -20.02
C SER A 23 10.78 -11.64 -20.97
N LEU A 24 10.84 -12.23 -22.17
CA LEU A 24 9.85 -12.11 -23.23
C LEU A 24 8.83 -13.24 -23.14
N PHE A 25 7.56 -12.91 -23.22
CA PHE A 25 6.40 -13.83 -23.15
C PHE A 25 5.52 -13.73 -24.38
N ASP A 26 4.84 -14.80 -24.73
CA ASP A 26 3.79 -14.78 -25.75
C ASP A 26 2.46 -14.33 -25.13
N SER A 27 1.73 -13.46 -25.87
CA SER A 27 0.39 -13.05 -25.47
C SER A 27 -0.60 -14.21 -25.58
N ILE A 28 -1.40 -14.41 -24.54
CA ILE A 28 -2.40 -15.49 -24.52
C ILE A 28 -3.76 -14.98 -25.04
N PRO A 29 -4.56 -15.79 -25.76
CA PRO A 29 -5.90 -15.42 -26.21
C PRO A 29 -6.82 -15.10 -25.03
N LEU A 30 -7.73 -14.11 -25.22
CA LEU A 30 -8.74 -13.78 -24.24
C LEU A 30 -9.83 -14.88 -24.16
N LYS A 31 -10.20 -15.25 -22.95
CA LYS A 31 -11.40 -16.03 -22.65
C LYS A 31 -12.62 -15.11 -22.51
N ASN A 32 -13.81 -15.70 -22.39
CA ASN A 32 -15.02 -14.94 -22.09
C ASN A 32 -14.86 -14.12 -20.80
N ASN A 33 -15.43 -12.91 -20.79
CA ASN A 33 -15.38 -11.97 -19.67
C ASN A 33 -13.96 -11.51 -19.26
N GLN A 34 -13.01 -11.58 -20.20
CA GLN A 34 -11.65 -11.10 -20.01
C GLN A 34 -11.34 -9.89 -20.89
N ILE A 35 -10.40 -9.10 -20.42
CA ILE A 35 -9.79 -7.98 -21.13
C ILE A 35 -8.27 -8.11 -21.11
N ARG A 36 -7.64 -7.53 -22.11
CA ARG A 36 -6.20 -7.29 -22.15
C ARG A 36 -5.93 -5.85 -21.76
N ILE A 37 -4.99 -5.64 -20.85
CA ILE A 37 -4.54 -4.32 -20.41
C ILE A 37 -3.13 -4.12 -20.94
N GLN A 38 -2.94 -3.07 -21.74
CA GLN A 38 -1.62 -2.52 -21.98
C GLN A 38 -1.22 -1.74 -20.73
N VAL A 39 -0.25 -2.26 -20.00
CA VAL A 39 0.21 -1.66 -18.75
C VAL A 39 0.95 -0.35 -19.03
N LYS A 40 0.67 0.68 -18.28
CA LYS A 40 1.32 1.98 -18.34
C LYS A 40 2.15 2.29 -17.11
N ALA A 41 1.77 1.72 -15.97
CA ALA A 41 2.49 1.86 -14.72
C ALA A 41 2.17 0.70 -13.76
N CYS A 42 3.14 0.29 -12.94
CA CYS A 42 3.01 -0.70 -11.88
C CYS A 42 3.49 -0.11 -10.56
N GLY A 43 2.69 -0.22 -9.50
CA GLY A 43 3.09 0.21 -8.16
C GLY A 43 3.96 -0.84 -7.47
N ILE A 44 5.11 -0.42 -6.92
CA ILE A 44 5.95 -1.29 -6.11
C ILE A 44 5.46 -1.27 -4.66
N ASN A 45 5.38 -2.46 -4.06
CA ASN A 45 4.98 -2.66 -2.69
C ASN A 45 6.03 -3.49 -1.91
N PHE A 46 6.20 -3.22 -0.62
CA PHE A 46 7.09 -4.01 0.23
C PHE A 46 6.77 -5.52 0.23
N PRO A 47 5.49 -5.95 0.21
CA PRO A 47 5.13 -7.36 0.03
C PRO A 47 5.62 -8.01 -1.27
N ASP A 48 5.85 -7.26 -2.36
CA ASP A 48 6.38 -7.81 -3.60
C ASP A 48 7.80 -8.37 -3.35
N LYS A 49 8.66 -7.60 -2.66
CA LYS A 49 9.99 -8.05 -2.24
C LYS A 49 9.91 -9.28 -1.34
N LEU A 50 9.06 -9.27 -0.32
CA LEU A 50 8.90 -10.41 0.58
C LEU A 50 8.41 -11.66 -0.17
N MET A 51 7.60 -11.51 -1.20
CA MET A 51 7.12 -12.61 -2.03
C MET A 51 8.23 -13.20 -2.87
N ILE A 52 9.07 -12.36 -3.50
CA ILE A 52 10.27 -12.77 -4.24
C ILE A 52 11.24 -13.52 -3.33
N GLU A 53 11.44 -13.04 -2.10
CA GLU A 53 12.29 -13.70 -1.10
C GLU A 53 11.67 -14.98 -0.48
N GLY A 54 10.42 -15.33 -0.81
CA GLY A 54 9.72 -16.45 -0.19
C GLY A 54 9.34 -16.24 1.27
N LYS A 55 9.40 -15.00 1.76
CA LYS A 55 9.10 -14.59 3.15
C LYS A 55 7.69 -14.08 3.36
N TYR A 56 6.88 -13.98 2.29
CA TYR A 56 5.50 -13.54 2.38
C TYR A 56 4.56 -14.73 2.63
N GLN A 57 3.37 -14.45 3.21
CA GLN A 57 2.37 -15.49 3.50
C GLN A 57 1.77 -16.13 2.23
N LEU A 58 1.89 -15.46 1.10
CA LEU A 58 1.59 -16.01 -0.21
C LEU A 58 2.90 -16.41 -0.89
N ARG A 59 2.99 -17.69 -1.25
CA ARG A 59 4.08 -18.22 -2.08
C ARG A 59 3.48 -18.72 -3.40
N PRO A 60 3.60 -17.96 -4.50
CA PRO A 60 3.16 -18.41 -5.81
C PRO A 60 3.95 -19.65 -6.26
N SER A 61 3.37 -20.45 -7.14
CA SER A 61 4.16 -21.48 -7.86
C SER A 61 5.20 -20.79 -8.74
N LEU A 62 6.41 -21.31 -8.72
CA LEU A 62 7.51 -20.83 -9.57
C LEU A 62 7.41 -21.45 -10.98
N PRO A 63 7.81 -20.73 -12.04
CA PRO A 63 8.14 -19.30 -12.01
C PRO A 63 6.88 -18.41 -11.94
N PHE A 64 7.04 -17.15 -11.44
CA PHE A 64 5.93 -16.19 -11.42
C PHE A 64 6.40 -14.77 -11.73
N ILE A 65 5.47 -13.93 -12.17
CA ILE A 65 5.67 -12.49 -12.39
C ILE A 65 5.26 -11.75 -11.10
N PRO A 66 6.14 -10.97 -10.45
CA PRO A 66 5.79 -10.18 -9.26
C PRO A 66 4.84 -9.02 -9.56
N GLY A 67 4.51 -8.24 -8.51
CA GLY A 67 3.72 -7.01 -8.57
C GLY A 67 2.24 -7.22 -8.28
N MET A 68 1.67 -6.32 -7.46
CA MET A 68 0.31 -6.47 -6.92
C MET A 68 -0.70 -5.47 -7.49
N GLU A 69 -0.26 -4.43 -8.18
CA GLU A 69 -1.14 -3.38 -8.72
C GLU A 69 -0.56 -2.71 -9.95
N LEU A 70 -1.44 -2.31 -10.83
CA LEU A 70 -1.09 -1.61 -12.07
C LEU A 70 -2.18 -0.61 -12.48
N SER A 71 -1.80 0.26 -13.42
CA SER A 71 -2.71 1.04 -14.25
C SER A 71 -2.36 0.85 -15.71
N GLY A 72 -3.35 0.97 -16.57
CA GLY A 72 -3.14 0.79 -18.01
C GLY A 72 -4.38 1.12 -18.83
N ILE A 73 -4.31 0.79 -20.10
CA ILE A 73 -5.37 1.01 -21.09
C ILE A 73 -5.86 -0.35 -21.57
N ILE A 74 -7.16 -0.53 -21.67
CA ILE A 74 -7.73 -1.74 -22.30
C ILE A 74 -7.36 -1.75 -23.76
N SER A 75 -6.56 -2.74 -24.19
CA SER A 75 -6.12 -2.91 -25.58
C SER A 75 -6.94 -3.94 -26.36
N GLU A 76 -7.60 -4.89 -25.66
CA GLU A 76 -8.49 -5.89 -26.21
C GLU A 76 -9.57 -6.25 -25.19
N SER A 77 -10.81 -6.49 -25.63
CA SER A 77 -11.93 -6.77 -24.74
C SER A 77 -12.97 -7.70 -25.34
N ASN A 78 -13.38 -8.69 -24.58
CA ASN A 78 -14.55 -9.53 -24.86
C ASN A 78 -15.79 -9.09 -24.04
N ASN A 79 -15.80 -7.87 -23.47
CA ASN A 79 -16.91 -7.37 -22.66
C ASN A 79 -17.30 -5.94 -23.07
N LYS A 80 -18.55 -5.76 -23.54
CA LYS A 80 -19.07 -4.45 -24.00
C LYS A 80 -19.03 -3.34 -22.94
N LYS A 81 -19.07 -3.69 -21.65
CA LYS A 81 -19.00 -2.73 -20.55
C LYS A 81 -17.62 -2.11 -20.39
N TYR A 82 -16.59 -2.80 -20.87
CA TYR A 82 -15.18 -2.39 -20.78
C TYR A 82 -14.57 -2.33 -22.18
N PRO A 83 -14.96 -1.34 -23.02
CA PRO A 83 -14.45 -1.21 -24.38
C PRO A 83 -12.96 -0.86 -24.39
N VAL A 84 -12.31 -1.12 -25.53
CA VAL A 84 -10.92 -0.72 -25.81
C VAL A 84 -10.75 0.79 -25.65
N GLY A 85 -9.61 1.22 -25.12
CA GLY A 85 -9.24 2.62 -24.90
C GLY A 85 -9.58 3.16 -23.51
N ILE A 86 -10.30 2.40 -22.66
CA ILE A 86 -10.59 2.86 -21.28
C ILE A 86 -9.35 2.70 -20.38
N ASN A 87 -9.08 3.74 -19.58
CA ASN A 87 -8.07 3.75 -18.55
C ASN A 87 -8.57 3.00 -17.30
N VAL A 88 -7.77 2.05 -16.81
CA VAL A 88 -8.15 1.17 -15.71
C VAL A 88 -7.05 1.00 -14.68
N ILE A 89 -7.47 0.69 -13.45
CA ILE A 89 -6.61 0.13 -12.41
C ILE A 89 -7.00 -1.33 -12.18
N HIS A 90 -5.99 -2.13 -11.92
CA HIS A 90 -6.17 -3.52 -11.54
C HIS A 90 -5.29 -3.86 -10.35
N GLN A 91 -5.89 -4.52 -9.35
CA GLN A 91 -5.20 -5.04 -8.17
C GLN A 91 -5.30 -6.56 -8.18
N MET A 92 -4.15 -7.21 -8.09
CA MET A 92 -4.00 -8.65 -8.17
C MET A 92 -3.12 -9.19 -7.04
N ARG A 93 -2.93 -10.49 -6.98
CA ARG A 93 -2.04 -11.10 -5.97
C ARG A 93 -0.58 -11.02 -6.38
N PHE A 94 -0.29 -11.17 -7.67
CA PHE A 94 0.99 -11.06 -8.35
C PHE A 94 0.72 -10.96 -9.86
N GLY A 95 1.71 -10.57 -10.66
CA GLY A 95 1.59 -10.51 -12.12
C GLY A 95 1.64 -9.10 -12.72
N ALA A 96 1.76 -8.04 -11.89
CA ALA A 96 1.68 -6.67 -12.38
C ALA A 96 2.97 -6.14 -13.05
N TYR A 97 4.16 -6.73 -12.78
CA TYR A 97 5.42 -6.26 -13.37
C TYR A 97 5.58 -6.76 -14.81
N SER A 98 4.72 -6.28 -15.69
CA SER A 98 4.55 -6.74 -17.05
C SER A 98 4.10 -5.60 -17.96
N GLU A 99 4.43 -5.68 -19.25
CA GLU A 99 3.91 -4.75 -20.27
C GLU A 99 2.45 -5.02 -20.62
N GLU A 100 1.99 -6.25 -20.39
CA GLU A 100 0.64 -6.72 -20.71
C GLU A 100 0.07 -7.60 -19.60
N VAL A 101 -1.22 -7.44 -19.30
CA VAL A 101 -1.93 -8.29 -18.35
C VAL A 101 -3.31 -8.64 -18.88
N VAL A 102 -3.69 -9.92 -18.80
CA VAL A 102 -5.06 -10.38 -19.00
C VAL A 102 -5.77 -10.47 -17.66
N ALA A 103 -6.94 -9.84 -17.55
CA ALA A 103 -7.71 -9.76 -16.32
C ALA A 103 -9.19 -10.05 -16.53
N ASN A 104 -9.87 -10.57 -15.49
CA ASN A 104 -11.31 -10.68 -15.46
C ASN A 104 -11.93 -9.31 -15.23
N THR A 105 -13.02 -9.00 -15.93
CA THR A 105 -13.67 -7.69 -15.86
C THR A 105 -14.22 -7.32 -14.49
N ASP A 106 -14.54 -8.31 -13.64
CA ASP A 106 -15.06 -8.09 -12.29
C ASP A 106 -14.03 -7.47 -11.33
N ASP A 107 -12.75 -7.64 -11.64
CA ASP A 107 -11.65 -7.11 -10.81
C ASP A 107 -11.16 -5.72 -11.25
N ILE A 108 -11.71 -5.21 -12.37
CA ILE A 108 -11.27 -3.95 -12.96
C ILE A 108 -12.02 -2.75 -12.37
N LYS A 109 -11.29 -1.64 -12.21
CA LYS A 109 -11.85 -0.33 -11.83
C LYS A 109 -11.38 0.73 -12.81
N ILE A 110 -12.27 1.65 -13.18
CA ILE A 110 -11.90 2.88 -13.86
C ILE A 110 -11.21 3.77 -12.81
N PHE A 111 -10.04 4.30 -13.13
CA PHE A 111 -9.33 5.12 -12.17
C PHE A 111 -9.84 6.59 -12.14
N PRO A 112 -9.58 7.35 -11.05
CA PRO A 112 -10.00 8.73 -10.93
C PRO A 112 -9.51 9.59 -12.10
N LYS A 113 -10.38 10.45 -12.65
CA LYS A 113 -10.06 11.27 -13.85
C LYS A 113 -8.90 12.24 -13.66
N ASN A 114 -8.63 12.63 -12.41
CA ASN A 114 -7.55 13.53 -12.03
C ASN A 114 -6.21 12.83 -11.76
N PHE A 115 -6.14 11.50 -11.88
CA PHE A 115 -4.90 10.75 -11.66
C PHE A 115 -4.11 10.62 -12.96
N SER A 116 -2.78 10.68 -12.84
CA SER A 116 -1.86 10.12 -13.83
C SER A 116 -1.87 8.58 -13.77
N PHE A 117 -1.25 7.90 -14.74
CA PHE A 117 -1.08 6.45 -14.67
C PHE A 117 -0.23 6.03 -13.47
N GLU A 118 0.79 6.82 -13.13
CA GLU A 118 1.66 6.58 -11.98
C GLU A 118 0.88 6.66 -10.67
N GLU A 119 0.06 7.71 -10.50
CA GLU A 119 -0.81 7.85 -9.32
C GLU A 119 -1.82 6.71 -9.25
N ALA A 120 -2.45 6.37 -10.38
CA ALA A 120 -3.41 5.28 -10.46
C ALA A 120 -2.79 3.92 -10.10
N ALA A 121 -1.56 3.63 -10.56
CA ALA A 121 -0.82 2.42 -10.23
C ALA A 121 -0.40 2.36 -8.76
N GLY A 122 -0.12 3.50 -8.13
CA GLY A 122 0.29 3.58 -6.71
C GLY A 122 -0.86 3.63 -5.71
N PHE A 123 -2.12 3.58 -6.15
CA PHE A 123 -3.29 3.88 -5.33
C PHE A 123 -3.85 2.68 -4.56
N SER A 124 -4.12 1.58 -5.27
CA SER A 124 -5.05 0.55 -4.79
C SER A 124 -4.57 -0.14 -3.50
N VAL A 125 -3.33 -0.62 -3.45
CA VAL A 125 -2.81 -1.37 -2.29
C VAL A 125 -2.71 -0.48 -1.05
N ALA A 126 -2.17 0.73 -1.22
CA ALA A 126 -1.98 1.65 -0.09
C ALA A 126 -3.31 2.20 0.45
N ALA A 127 -4.21 2.65 -0.42
CA ALA A 127 -5.52 3.18 -0.03
C ALA A 127 -6.42 2.09 0.58
N GLN A 128 -6.43 0.89 0.01
CA GLN A 128 -7.15 -0.25 0.57
C GLN A 128 -6.61 -0.64 1.95
N THR A 129 -5.29 -0.64 2.13
CA THR A 129 -4.68 -0.94 3.42
C THR A 129 -5.08 0.10 4.46
N ALA A 130 -5.03 1.38 4.13
CA ALA A 130 -5.48 2.45 5.01
C ALA A 130 -6.97 2.31 5.35
N TYR A 131 -7.83 2.02 4.37
CA TYR A 131 -9.27 1.87 4.58
C TYR A 131 -9.61 0.69 5.50
N VAL A 132 -9.06 -0.49 5.21
CA VAL A 132 -9.30 -1.67 6.06
C VAL A 132 -8.78 -1.43 7.48
N SER A 133 -7.61 -0.82 7.61
CA SER A 133 -7.04 -0.49 8.93
C SER A 133 -7.93 0.45 9.73
N LEU A 134 -8.20 1.60 9.16
CA LEU A 134 -8.81 2.71 9.89
C LEU A 134 -10.33 2.58 9.96
N VAL A 135 -10.98 2.23 8.85
CA VAL A 135 -12.46 2.17 8.79
C VAL A 135 -12.98 0.83 9.27
N GLU A 136 -12.45 -0.28 8.72
CA GLU A 136 -13.01 -1.59 9.02
C GLU A 136 -12.53 -2.16 10.37
N ARG A 137 -11.25 -1.99 10.70
CA ARG A 137 -10.67 -2.57 11.91
C ARG A 137 -10.71 -1.62 13.11
N ALA A 138 -10.20 -0.40 12.96
CA ALA A 138 -10.18 0.56 14.07
C ALA A 138 -11.51 1.23 14.31
N LYS A 139 -12.40 1.33 13.28
CA LYS A 139 -13.66 2.09 13.35
C LYS A 139 -13.39 3.53 13.78
N ILE A 140 -12.50 4.20 13.03
CA ILE A 140 -12.09 5.58 13.36
C ILE A 140 -13.27 6.53 13.38
N SER A 141 -13.19 7.54 14.23
CA SER A 141 -14.17 8.62 14.32
C SER A 141 -13.50 9.99 14.39
N LYS A 142 -14.26 11.02 13.98
CA LYS A 142 -13.83 12.43 14.04
C LYS A 142 -13.35 12.81 15.44
N GLY A 143 -12.25 13.55 15.52
CA GLY A 143 -11.66 14.05 16.77
C GLY A 143 -10.69 13.08 17.46
N GLN A 144 -10.64 11.81 17.05
CA GLN A 144 -9.62 10.88 17.55
C GLN A 144 -8.22 11.28 17.11
N THR A 145 -7.21 10.83 17.86
CA THR A 145 -5.78 11.03 17.55
C THR A 145 -5.17 9.73 17.03
N LEU A 146 -4.59 9.79 15.83
CA LEU A 146 -3.91 8.68 15.15
C LEU A 146 -2.39 8.93 15.12
N LEU A 147 -1.62 8.02 15.68
CA LEU A 147 -0.16 7.95 15.50
C LEU A 147 0.15 7.06 14.30
N VAL A 148 0.91 7.57 13.34
CA VAL A 148 1.37 6.82 12.17
C VAL A 148 2.88 6.67 12.22
N LEU A 149 3.37 5.45 12.43
CA LEU A 149 4.79 5.11 12.30
C LEU A 149 5.14 4.91 10.82
N GLY A 150 6.38 5.21 10.43
CA GLY A 150 6.78 5.11 9.01
C GLY A 150 5.93 5.95 8.08
N ALA A 151 5.50 7.09 8.56
CA ALA A 151 4.45 7.93 8.00
C ALA A 151 4.72 8.41 6.57
N SER A 152 5.98 8.47 6.14
CA SER A 152 6.39 8.88 4.79
C SER A 152 6.35 7.79 3.74
N GLY A 153 6.08 6.53 4.12
CA GLY A 153 5.90 5.43 3.17
C GLY A 153 4.52 5.45 2.51
N GLY A 154 4.32 4.69 1.43
CA GLY A 154 3.07 4.68 0.67
C GLY A 154 1.82 4.41 1.53
N VAL A 155 1.86 3.38 2.39
CA VAL A 155 0.73 3.05 3.27
C VAL A 155 0.55 4.08 4.40
N GLY A 156 1.64 4.69 4.88
CA GLY A 156 1.60 5.76 5.90
C GLY A 156 0.95 7.03 5.36
N LEU A 157 1.36 7.49 4.17
CA LEU A 157 0.78 8.67 3.53
C LEU A 157 -0.69 8.47 3.18
N ALA A 158 -1.07 7.29 2.69
CA ALA A 158 -2.48 6.97 2.44
C ALA A 158 -3.31 6.97 3.73
N ALA A 159 -2.75 6.47 4.86
CA ALA A 159 -3.41 6.52 6.16
C ALA A 159 -3.59 7.95 6.66
N ILE A 160 -2.57 8.82 6.51
CA ILE A 160 -2.65 10.24 6.88
C ILE A 160 -3.77 10.94 6.10
N GLN A 161 -3.76 10.81 4.77
CA GLN A 161 -4.76 11.47 3.91
C GLN A 161 -6.18 10.98 4.22
N LEU A 162 -6.36 9.66 4.39
CA LEU A 162 -7.66 9.08 4.73
C LEU A 162 -8.13 9.56 6.12
N ALA A 163 -7.27 9.54 7.13
CA ALA A 163 -7.58 10.00 8.48
C ALA A 163 -7.98 11.48 8.49
N LYS A 164 -7.24 12.33 7.77
CA LYS A 164 -7.61 13.75 7.57
C LYS A 164 -9.00 13.90 6.96
N ALA A 165 -9.32 13.11 5.92
CA ALA A 165 -10.65 13.14 5.28
C ALA A 165 -11.79 12.74 6.24
N PHE A 166 -11.48 11.99 7.31
CA PHE A 166 -12.42 11.62 8.38
C PHE A 166 -12.38 12.57 9.61
N GLY A 167 -11.61 13.66 9.55
CA GLY A 167 -11.49 14.64 10.64
C GLY A 167 -10.74 14.12 11.87
N VAL A 168 -9.79 13.19 11.65
CA VAL A 168 -8.91 12.62 12.68
C VAL A 168 -7.65 13.46 12.80
N ILE A 169 -7.17 13.68 14.01
CA ILE A 169 -5.89 14.35 14.30
C ILE A 169 -4.74 13.38 14.06
N VAL A 170 -3.81 13.71 13.17
CA VAL A 170 -2.72 12.80 12.81
C VAL A 170 -1.39 13.30 13.33
N ILE A 171 -0.68 12.42 14.04
CA ILE A 171 0.72 12.57 14.45
C ILE A 171 1.55 11.59 13.60
N ALA A 172 2.45 12.11 12.78
CA ALA A 172 3.31 11.35 11.90
C ALA A 172 4.70 11.17 12.52
N VAL A 173 5.29 9.96 12.44
CA VAL A 173 6.68 9.73 12.84
C VAL A 173 7.50 9.33 11.62
N CYS A 174 8.56 10.11 11.35
CA CYS A 174 9.41 10.00 10.18
C CYS A 174 10.91 10.06 10.53
N SER A 175 11.76 9.47 9.68
CA SER A 175 13.20 9.34 9.93
C SER A 175 14.05 10.56 9.53
N SER A 176 13.47 11.56 8.83
CA SER A 176 14.19 12.78 8.40
C SER A 176 13.25 13.96 8.27
N LYS A 177 13.80 15.19 8.28
CA LYS A 177 13.04 16.44 8.09
C LYS A 177 12.29 16.46 6.77
N LYS A 178 12.92 16.09 5.65
CA LYS A 178 12.26 15.97 4.34
C LYS A 178 11.03 15.06 4.38
N LYS A 179 11.13 13.92 5.07
CA LYS A 179 10.01 12.99 5.25
C LYS A 179 8.90 13.57 6.13
N GLN A 180 9.26 14.33 7.16
CA GLN A 180 8.30 15.03 8.02
C GLN A 180 7.51 16.08 7.23
N GLU A 181 8.18 16.89 6.41
CA GLU A 181 7.53 17.90 5.56
C GLU A 181 6.50 17.29 4.61
N VAL A 182 6.81 16.12 4.02
CA VAL A 182 5.87 15.41 3.15
C VAL A 182 4.66 14.91 3.94
N ALA A 183 4.86 14.41 5.16
CA ALA A 183 3.76 13.97 6.02
C ALA A 183 2.84 15.14 6.43
N ILE A 184 3.38 16.32 6.74
CA ILE A 184 2.60 17.54 7.00
C ILE A 184 1.79 17.95 5.76
N LYS A 185 2.41 17.98 4.58
CA LYS A 185 1.72 18.29 3.31
C LYS A 185 0.60 17.29 3.03
N ALA A 186 0.79 16.02 3.38
CA ALA A 186 -0.25 14.98 3.26
C ALA A 186 -1.41 15.16 4.24
N GLY A 187 -1.23 15.95 5.31
CA GLY A 187 -2.31 16.30 6.25
C GLY A 187 -2.09 15.92 7.70
N ALA A 188 -0.88 15.49 8.09
CA ALA A 188 -0.54 15.33 9.49
C ALA A 188 -0.51 16.70 10.18
N LEU A 189 -1.05 16.78 11.40
CA LEU A 189 -0.99 18.00 12.21
C LEU A 189 0.39 18.16 12.84
N TYR A 190 1.01 17.06 13.24
CA TYR A 190 2.36 17.01 13.79
C TYR A 190 3.21 16.00 13.04
N ALA A 191 4.50 16.29 12.83
CA ALA A 191 5.46 15.37 12.26
C ALA A 191 6.75 15.36 13.10
N LEU A 192 7.02 14.23 13.71
CA LEU A 192 8.04 14.01 14.73
C LEU A 192 9.14 13.07 14.24
N GLY A 193 10.28 13.12 14.92
CA GLY A 193 11.38 12.17 14.73
C GLY A 193 11.25 10.95 15.64
N TYR A 194 12.03 9.89 15.35
CA TYR A 194 12.03 8.68 16.18
C TYR A 194 12.80 8.84 17.51
N LYS A 195 13.71 9.82 17.61
CA LYS A 195 14.63 9.94 18.76
C LYS A 195 13.89 10.18 20.08
N ASN A 196 13.06 11.21 20.14
CA ASN A 196 12.32 11.63 21.34
C ASN A 196 10.80 11.45 21.14
N MET A 197 10.39 10.49 20.32
CA MET A 197 8.99 10.37 19.89
C MET A 197 8.01 10.22 21.07
N VAL A 198 8.41 9.57 22.15
CA VAL A 198 7.51 9.30 23.29
C VAL A 198 7.20 10.61 24.02
N GLU A 199 8.24 11.38 24.32
CA GLU A 199 8.14 12.65 25.02
C GLU A 199 7.39 13.68 24.19
N GLU A 200 7.76 13.83 22.91
CA GLU A 200 7.12 14.76 21.98
C GLU A 200 5.63 14.40 21.72
N ILE A 201 5.28 13.11 21.59
CA ILE A 201 3.87 12.68 21.47
C ILE A 201 3.09 13.04 22.74
N LYS A 202 3.64 12.78 23.92
CA LYS A 202 2.98 13.14 25.18
C LYS A 202 2.79 14.64 25.32
N GLU A 203 3.77 15.44 24.90
CA GLU A 203 3.67 16.90 24.90
C GLU A 203 2.52 17.39 23.99
N VAL A 204 2.50 17.01 22.71
CA VAL A 204 1.50 17.48 21.75
C VAL A 204 0.09 16.92 22.05
N THR A 205 -0.02 15.82 22.79
CA THR A 205 -1.27 15.25 23.27
C THR A 205 -1.64 15.68 24.70
N LYS A 206 -0.91 16.63 25.29
CA LYS A 206 -1.13 17.11 26.67
C LYS A 206 -1.17 15.97 27.69
N GLN A 207 -0.25 15.01 27.57
CA GLN A 207 -0.12 13.79 28.38
C GLN A 207 -1.28 12.76 28.21
N GLU A 208 -2.28 13.02 27.41
CA GLU A 208 -3.40 12.08 27.19
C GLU A 208 -2.98 10.86 26.35
N GLY A 209 -2.04 11.04 25.39
CA GLY A 209 -1.62 10.02 24.44
C GLY A 209 -2.54 9.92 23.20
N VAL A 210 -2.46 8.81 22.46
CA VAL A 210 -3.14 8.61 21.17
C VAL A 210 -4.20 7.52 21.25
N ASP A 211 -5.32 7.69 20.52
CA ASP A 211 -6.40 6.71 20.47
C ASP A 211 -6.03 5.48 19.64
N ILE A 212 -5.26 5.70 18.56
CA ILE A 212 -4.94 4.67 17.58
C ILE A 212 -3.46 4.77 17.18
N ILE A 213 -2.79 3.62 17.09
CA ILE A 213 -1.45 3.49 16.52
C ILE A 213 -1.55 2.69 15.22
N TYR A 214 -1.02 3.23 14.12
CA TYR A 214 -0.87 2.58 12.83
C TYR A 214 0.60 2.19 12.64
N ASP A 215 0.91 0.90 12.73
CA ASP A 215 2.29 0.41 12.74
C ASP A 215 2.62 -0.51 11.57
N PRO A 216 3.25 0.02 10.50
CA PRO A 216 3.86 -0.77 9.43
C PRO A 216 5.33 -1.14 9.70
N ILE A 217 5.93 -0.70 10.83
CA ILE A 217 7.37 -0.77 11.11
C ILE A 217 7.73 -1.93 12.02
N GLY A 218 7.01 -2.07 13.15
CA GLY A 218 7.35 -3.06 14.18
C GLY A 218 8.65 -2.75 14.94
N GLY A 219 9.32 -3.80 15.42
CA GLY A 219 10.58 -3.70 16.15
C GLY A 219 10.51 -2.85 17.40
N GLU A 220 11.59 -2.15 17.75
CA GLU A 220 11.68 -1.30 18.94
C GLU A 220 10.67 -0.13 18.93
N TYR A 221 10.31 0.38 17.75
CA TYR A 221 9.38 1.51 17.63
C TYR A 221 7.95 1.15 18.03
N PHE A 222 7.55 -0.10 17.85
CA PHE A 222 6.30 -0.63 18.39
C PHE A 222 6.25 -0.48 19.91
N LEU A 223 7.32 -0.90 20.62
CA LEU A 223 7.39 -0.82 22.08
C LEU A 223 7.42 0.64 22.59
N LYS A 224 8.11 1.53 21.86
CA LYS A 224 8.07 2.96 22.15
C LYS A 224 6.68 3.55 21.98
N ALA A 225 6.00 3.21 20.88
CA ALA A 225 4.64 3.69 20.60
C ALA A 225 3.62 3.23 21.65
N LEU A 226 3.75 2.01 22.20
CA LEU A 226 2.92 1.51 23.31
C LEU A 226 2.91 2.43 24.55
N LYS A 227 3.99 3.17 24.79
CA LYS A 227 4.07 4.11 25.92
C LYS A 227 3.18 5.34 25.73
N THR A 228 2.78 5.62 24.49
CA THR A 228 2.00 6.80 24.11
C THR A 228 0.50 6.53 23.89
N ILE A 229 0.06 5.28 23.98
CA ILE A 229 -1.34 4.92 23.75
C ILE A 229 -2.20 5.25 24.99
N LYS A 230 -3.39 5.78 24.74
CA LYS A 230 -4.43 5.99 25.76
C LYS A 230 -4.93 4.67 26.32
N TRP A 231 -5.54 4.73 27.48
CA TRP A 231 -6.37 3.63 28.00
C TRP A 231 -7.51 3.33 27.00
N GLY A 232 -7.74 2.05 26.71
CA GLY A 232 -8.74 1.60 25.73
C GLY A 232 -8.34 1.83 24.25
N GLY A 233 -7.12 2.29 23.98
CA GLY A 233 -6.65 2.57 22.61
C GLY A 233 -6.47 1.31 21.75
N LYS A 234 -6.25 1.50 20.45
CA LYS A 234 -6.11 0.42 19.45
C LYS A 234 -4.78 0.47 18.75
N ILE A 235 -4.15 -0.68 18.55
CA ILE A 235 -2.90 -0.81 17.77
C ILE A 235 -3.20 -1.63 16.53
N LEU A 236 -2.90 -1.07 15.38
CA LEU A 236 -3.08 -1.68 14.06
C LEU A 236 -1.71 -2.21 13.59
N ILE A 237 -1.57 -3.53 13.54
CA ILE A 237 -0.38 -4.20 13.02
C ILE A 237 -0.52 -4.32 11.50
N ILE A 238 0.23 -3.50 10.78
CA ILE A 238 0.20 -3.41 9.31
C ILE A 238 1.33 -4.22 8.68
N GLY A 239 2.51 -4.20 9.31
CA GLY A 239 3.70 -4.87 8.80
C GLY A 239 4.90 -4.73 9.72
N PHE A 240 6.04 -5.23 9.23
CA PHE A 240 7.29 -5.27 9.98
C PHE A 240 8.46 -4.80 9.11
N ALA A 241 8.33 -3.58 8.57
CA ALA A 241 9.35 -3.01 7.66
C ALA A 241 10.70 -2.77 8.34
N SER A 242 10.78 -2.83 9.68
CA SER A 242 12.06 -2.85 10.40
C SER A 242 12.84 -4.15 10.18
N GLY A 243 12.17 -5.23 9.75
CA GLY A 243 12.72 -6.58 9.70
C GLY A 243 12.57 -7.36 11.02
N SER A 244 12.08 -6.72 12.08
CA SER A 244 11.92 -7.33 13.41
C SER A 244 10.46 -7.38 13.83
N ILE A 245 9.98 -8.56 14.21
CA ILE A 245 8.65 -8.77 14.77
C ILE A 245 8.71 -8.51 16.28
N PRO A 246 7.99 -7.51 16.81
CA PRO A 246 8.05 -7.20 18.23
C PRO A 246 7.24 -8.20 19.06
N SER A 247 7.67 -8.41 20.31
CA SER A 247 6.87 -9.10 21.31
C SER A 247 6.10 -8.08 22.17
N LEU A 248 4.79 -8.30 22.30
CA LEU A 248 3.94 -7.51 23.19
C LEU A 248 3.96 -8.11 24.60
N PRO A 249 4.42 -7.36 25.62
CA PRO A 249 4.20 -7.74 27.01
C PRO A 249 2.69 -7.69 27.30
N ILE A 250 2.04 -8.86 27.41
CA ILE A 250 0.59 -9.00 27.44
C ILE A 250 -0.07 -8.30 28.63
N ASN A 251 0.66 -8.14 29.74
CA ASN A 251 0.22 -7.36 30.89
C ASN A 251 -0.07 -5.89 30.54
N ILE A 252 0.62 -5.30 29.54
CA ILE A 252 0.34 -3.94 29.09
C ILE A 252 -1.06 -3.88 28.47
N ALA A 253 -1.45 -4.91 27.70
CA ALA A 253 -2.78 -4.97 27.13
C ALA A 253 -3.87 -4.99 28.22
N LEU A 254 -3.64 -5.75 29.30
CA LEU A 254 -4.53 -5.82 30.46
C LEU A 254 -4.61 -4.46 31.17
N ILE A 255 -3.45 -3.88 31.55
CA ILE A 255 -3.39 -2.66 32.37
C ILE A 255 -3.96 -1.45 31.63
N LYS A 256 -3.67 -1.33 30.33
CA LYS A 256 -4.15 -0.21 29.49
C LYS A 256 -5.47 -0.49 28.78
N GLY A 257 -6.06 -1.68 28.90
CA GLY A 257 -7.31 -2.06 28.23
C GLY A 257 -7.24 -1.97 26.70
N ILE A 258 -6.06 -2.11 26.11
CA ILE A 258 -5.86 -1.87 24.67
C ILE A 258 -6.27 -3.07 23.80
N SER A 259 -6.63 -2.78 22.55
CA SER A 259 -6.85 -3.79 21.51
C SER A 259 -5.69 -3.83 20.52
N VAL A 260 -5.18 -5.03 20.23
CA VAL A 260 -4.18 -5.26 19.19
C VAL A 260 -4.85 -5.91 17.99
N LEU A 261 -4.84 -5.23 16.85
CA LEU A 261 -5.62 -5.60 15.66
C LEU A 261 -4.68 -5.89 14.50
N GLY A 262 -4.63 -7.15 14.06
CA GLY A 262 -3.94 -7.51 12.83
C GLY A 262 -4.68 -6.96 11.60
N VAL A 263 -3.92 -6.40 10.64
CA VAL A 263 -4.45 -5.88 9.40
C VAL A 263 -3.79 -6.55 8.21
N ARG A 264 -4.56 -7.36 7.52
CA ARG A 264 -4.20 -8.02 6.28
C ARG A 264 -5.24 -7.70 5.23
N ALA A 265 -5.13 -6.48 4.65
CA ALA A 265 -6.19 -5.84 3.86
C ALA A 265 -6.69 -6.69 2.68
N GLY A 266 -5.78 -7.31 1.92
CA GLY A 266 -6.16 -8.20 0.82
C GLY A 266 -6.89 -9.45 1.29
N GLU A 267 -6.54 -10.02 2.46
CA GLU A 267 -7.24 -11.16 3.02
C GLU A 267 -8.58 -10.78 3.62
N TYR A 268 -8.68 -9.60 4.22
CA TYR A 268 -9.94 -9.08 4.76
C TYR A 268 -11.06 -9.13 3.71
N PHE A 269 -10.80 -8.61 2.51
CA PHE A 269 -11.80 -8.63 1.45
C PHE A 269 -11.99 -10.00 0.76
N ARG A 270 -11.07 -10.94 0.93
CA ARG A 270 -11.29 -12.33 0.54
C ARG A 270 -12.20 -13.07 1.51
N LYS A 271 -12.09 -12.75 2.81
CA LYS A 271 -12.99 -13.30 3.85
C LYS A 271 -14.36 -12.64 3.85
N TYR A 272 -14.42 -11.37 3.48
CA TYR A 272 -15.64 -10.57 3.42
C TYR A 272 -15.84 -9.94 2.03
N PRO A 273 -16.12 -10.74 0.99
CA PRO A 273 -16.16 -10.27 -0.40
C PRO A 273 -17.23 -9.20 -0.65
N SER A 274 -18.36 -9.26 0.06
CA SER A 274 -19.44 -8.27 -0.03
C SER A 274 -19.03 -6.86 0.37
N LEU A 275 -17.98 -6.71 1.21
CA LEU A 275 -17.48 -5.42 1.65
C LEU A 275 -16.48 -4.79 0.66
N LYS A 276 -15.90 -5.59 -0.27
CA LYS A 276 -14.86 -5.10 -1.20
C LYS A 276 -15.38 -4.00 -2.13
N LYS A 277 -16.50 -4.23 -2.79
CA LYS A 277 -17.05 -3.29 -3.76
C LYS A 277 -17.46 -1.96 -3.13
N PRO A 278 -18.25 -1.91 -2.04
CA PRO A 278 -18.60 -0.65 -1.38
C PRO A 278 -17.37 0.12 -0.86
N ALA A 279 -16.37 -0.58 -0.31
CA ALA A 279 -15.14 0.04 0.17
C ALA A 279 -14.36 0.70 -0.96
N MET A 280 -14.19 0.01 -2.10
CA MET A 280 -13.47 0.54 -3.25
C MET A 280 -14.22 1.72 -3.91
N GLU A 281 -15.55 1.66 -4.01
CA GLU A 281 -16.37 2.78 -4.49
C GLU A 281 -16.21 4.01 -3.60
N LYS A 282 -16.21 3.83 -2.28
CA LYS A 282 -15.99 4.92 -1.32
C LYS A 282 -14.58 5.51 -1.44
N LEU A 283 -13.55 4.66 -1.60
CA LEU A 283 -12.18 5.11 -1.80
C LEU A 283 -12.01 5.91 -3.11
N LEU A 284 -12.58 5.41 -4.22
CA LEU A 284 -12.56 6.10 -5.51
C LEU A 284 -13.30 7.45 -5.44
N ASN A 285 -14.40 7.51 -4.70
CA ASN A 285 -15.14 8.76 -4.46
C ASN A 285 -14.29 9.80 -3.69
N ILE A 286 -13.57 9.35 -2.65
CA ILE A 286 -12.67 10.20 -1.87
C ILE A 286 -11.50 10.69 -2.76
N ALA A 287 -10.95 9.80 -3.60
CA ALA A 287 -9.89 10.12 -4.55
C ALA A 287 -10.36 11.12 -5.64
N ASN A 288 -11.56 10.93 -6.21
CA ASN A 288 -12.15 11.87 -7.18
C ASN A 288 -12.39 13.28 -6.60
N LYS A 289 -12.52 13.39 -5.27
CA LYS A 289 -12.58 14.69 -4.56
C LYS A 289 -11.20 15.28 -4.25
N GLY A 290 -10.11 14.62 -4.65
CA GLY A 290 -8.74 15.06 -4.38
C GLY A 290 -8.31 14.91 -2.91
N LEU A 291 -9.07 14.17 -2.09
CA LEU A 291 -8.78 14.00 -0.66
C LEU A 291 -7.75 12.89 -0.38
N ILE A 292 -7.56 12.00 -1.35
CA ILE A 292 -6.48 10.99 -1.35
C ILE A 292 -5.85 10.99 -2.73
N THR A 293 -4.56 11.30 -2.80
CA THR A 293 -3.76 11.23 -4.02
C THR A 293 -2.40 10.60 -3.69
N PRO A 294 -1.99 9.53 -4.37
CA PRO A 294 -0.67 8.94 -4.14
C PRO A 294 0.45 9.95 -4.39
N ILE A 295 1.41 10.02 -3.48
CA ILE A 295 2.60 10.84 -3.66
C ILE A 295 3.64 9.97 -4.35
N ILE A 296 4.00 10.32 -5.57
CA ILE A 296 4.97 9.58 -6.37
C ILE A 296 6.38 10.10 -6.07
N TYR A 297 7.26 9.19 -5.64
CA TYR A 297 8.66 9.48 -5.38
C TYR A 297 9.47 9.55 -6.67
N ASP A 298 9.30 8.52 -7.51
CA ASP A 298 10.05 8.36 -8.75
C ASP A 298 9.35 7.31 -9.64
N SER A 299 9.67 7.32 -10.93
CA SER A 299 9.26 6.31 -11.90
C SER A 299 10.50 5.77 -12.60
N MET A 300 10.63 4.45 -12.66
CA MET A 300 11.74 3.75 -13.27
C MET A 300 11.24 2.82 -14.39
N HIS A 301 12.09 2.50 -15.36
CA HIS A 301 11.70 1.53 -16.39
C HIS A 301 11.50 0.14 -15.78
N LEU A 302 10.56 -0.64 -16.32
CA LEU A 302 10.24 -2.00 -15.84
C LEU A 302 11.50 -2.89 -15.73
N ARG A 303 12.42 -2.82 -16.71
CA ARG A 303 13.71 -3.53 -16.68
C ARG A 303 14.59 -3.20 -15.47
N ASP A 304 14.38 -2.05 -14.83
CA ASP A 304 15.12 -1.61 -13.65
C ASP A 304 14.46 -2.04 -12.33
N ALA A 305 13.57 -3.04 -12.36
CA ALA A 305 12.83 -3.52 -11.19
C ALA A 305 13.74 -3.88 -10.00
N ILE A 306 14.90 -4.49 -10.27
CA ILE A 306 15.91 -4.80 -9.23
C ILE A 306 16.38 -3.52 -8.54
N LYS A 307 16.78 -2.51 -9.30
CA LYS A 307 17.22 -1.22 -8.75
C LYS A 307 16.10 -0.54 -7.92
N ALA A 308 14.87 -0.63 -8.43
CA ALA A 308 13.70 -0.06 -7.75
C ALA A 308 13.39 -0.77 -6.42
N LEU A 309 13.47 -2.11 -6.39
CA LEU A 309 13.29 -2.90 -5.17
C LEU A 309 14.39 -2.63 -4.14
N LYS A 310 15.64 -2.39 -4.56
CA LYS A 310 16.75 -1.96 -3.69
C LYS A 310 16.46 -0.60 -3.02
N LYS A 311 15.90 0.36 -3.75
CA LYS A 311 15.49 1.66 -3.14
C LYS A 311 14.45 1.47 -2.02
N ILE A 312 13.51 0.52 -2.18
CA ILE A 312 12.55 0.15 -1.13
C ILE A 312 13.27 -0.46 0.08
N GLU A 313 14.18 -1.40 -0.16
CA GLU A 313 14.98 -2.06 0.87
C GLU A 313 15.80 -1.07 1.69
N ASN A 314 16.46 -0.13 1.02
CA ASN A 314 17.28 0.93 1.62
C ASN A 314 16.44 2.04 2.31
N ARG A 315 15.09 1.97 2.26
CA ARG A 315 14.19 2.97 2.86
C ARG A 315 14.38 4.39 2.30
N GLU A 316 14.83 4.51 1.05
CA GLU A 316 15.04 5.78 0.36
C GLU A 316 13.72 6.42 -0.09
N VAL A 317 12.71 5.60 -0.39
CA VAL A 317 11.46 6.01 -1.01
C VAL A 317 10.58 6.83 -0.05
N ILE A 318 10.04 7.93 -0.56
CA ILE A 318 9.00 8.74 0.08
C ILE A 318 7.72 8.60 -0.76
N GLY A 319 6.68 8.00 -0.20
CA GLY A 319 5.46 7.69 -0.97
C GLY A 319 5.59 6.43 -1.79
N ARG A 320 5.36 6.55 -3.10
CA ARG A 320 5.25 5.42 -4.03
C ARG A 320 6.38 5.44 -5.06
N LEU A 321 6.94 4.30 -5.33
CA LEU A 321 7.86 4.07 -6.44
C LEU A 321 7.13 3.26 -7.52
N ILE A 322 7.29 3.66 -8.78
CA ILE A 322 6.53 3.14 -9.91
C ILE A 322 7.47 2.52 -10.95
N LEU A 323 7.08 1.39 -11.53
CA LEU A 323 7.70 0.83 -12.72
C LEU A 323 6.85 1.19 -13.95
N LYS A 324 7.52 1.56 -15.02
CA LYS A 324 6.90 1.88 -16.33
C LYS A 324 7.43 0.94 -17.39
N PRO A 325 6.57 0.24 -18.11
CA PRO A 325 6.96 -0.55 -19.26
C PRO A 325 7.62 0.24 -20.37
#